data_f13022cde443f64b1f00211fd6c5422b
#
_entry.id   f13022cde443f64b1f00211fd6c5422b
#
_cell.length_a   1.000
_cell.length_b   1.000
_cell.length_c   1.000
_cell.angle_alpha   90.00
_cell.angle_beta   90.00
_cell.angle_gamma   90.00
#
_symmetry.space_group_name_H-M   'P 1'
#
loop_
_entity.id
_entity.type
_entity.pdbx_description
1 polymer ?
#
loop_
_entity_poly.entity_id
_entity_poly.type
_entity_poly.pdbx_seq_one_letter_code
_entity_poly.pdbx_strand_id
1 'polypeptide(L)'
;MTTPSFKDCIAKNTKVCTFKVSANKTADGSEPLIELSAFSEVSRHAANIDKVSKELGLDANLIRAIMYIETTHGYYDAPLSLFGANKSILPMNVNVAYWGDTFGTRKDLQKPYPNIRAGGMILQRIISNLPADASISQIATLYNNINASSVSNYGARVQKIYEGKLWGKMESTSENPLSGQGSTMPNKR
;
A
#
# COMPACT_ATOMS: atom_id res chain seq x y z
N MET A 1 -31.31 -11.94 14.56
CA MET A 1 -29.83 -11.87 14.55
C MET A 1 -29.44 -10.78 13.56
N THR A 2 -28.72 -9.76 13.98
CA THR A 2 -28.24 -8.69 13.09
C THR A 2 -27.08 -9.20 12.26
N THR A 3 -27.12 -8.98 10.94
CA THR A 3 -26.01 -9.29 10.05
C THR A 3 -24.78 -8.49 10.49
N PRO A 4 -23.60 -9.12 10.70
CA PRO A 4 -22.41 -8.41 11.10
C PRO A 4 -21.99 -7.41 10.01
N SER A 5 -21.41 -6.27 10.41
CA SER A 5 -20.84 -5.33 9.47
C SER A 5 -19.58 -5.89 8.80
N PHE A 6 -19.19 -5.39 7.63
CA PHE A 6 -17.95 -5.77 6.98
C PHE A 6 -16.74 -5.49 7.89
N LYS A 7 -16.76 -4.38 8.63
CA LYS A 7 -15.74 -4.09 9.64
C LYS A 7 -15.64 -5.21 10.68
N ASP A 8 -16.78 -5.68 11.20
CA ASP A 8 -16.78 -6.77 12.19
C ASP A 8 -16.23 -8.08 11.63
N CYS A 9 -16.55 -8.41 10.38
CA CYS A 9 -16.00 -9.60 9.73
C CYS A 9 -14.49 -9.55 9.62
N ILE A 10 -13.94 -8.40 9.23
CA ILE A 10 -12.49 -8.21 9.15
C ILE A 10 -11.89 -8.18 10.56
N ALA A 11 -12.46 -7.45 11.51
CA ALA A 11 -11.95 -7.35 12.88
C ALA A 11 -11.93 -8.70 13.60
N LYS A 12 -12.99 -9.51 13.45
CA LYS A 12 -13.17 -10.80 14.13
C LYS A 12 -12.65 -11.99 13.32
N ASN A 13 -12.12 -11.76 12.11
CA ASN A 13 -11.67 -12.83 11.20
C ASN A 13 -12.74 -13.89 10.92
N THR A 14 -13.96 -13.47 10.63
CA THR A 14 -15.07 -14.35 10.32
C THR A 14 -15.31 -14.39 8.82
N LYS A 15 -15.68 -15.56 8.28
CA LYS A 15 -16.05 -15.75 6.86
C LYS A 15 -17.55 -15.64 6.62
N VAL A 16 -18.28 -14.94 7.48
CA VAL A 16 -19.73 -14.78 7.37
C VAL A 16 -20.13 -13.71 6.36
N CYS A 17 -19.22 -12.77 6.09
CA CYS A 17 -19.43 -11.72 5.10
C CYS A 17 -18.92 -12.20 3.73
N THR A 18 -19.72 -11.92 2.68
CA THR A 18 -19.25 -12.06 1.30
C THR A 18 -19.17 -10.66 0.70
N PHE A 19 -17.96 -10.22 0.38
CA PHE A 19 -17.75 -8.96 -0.31
C PHE A 19 -18.13 -9.10 -1.78
N LYS A 20 -18.85 -8.11 -2.29
CA LYS A 20 -19.17 -7.99 -3.72
C LYS A 20 -18.73 -6.61 -4.18
N VAL A 21 -17.66 -6.58 -4.97
CA VAL A 21 -17.13 -5.36 -5.59
C VAL A 21 -17.27 -5.51 -7.09
N SER A 22 -18.16 -4.73 -7.69
CA SER A 22 -18.38 -4.77 -9.14
C SER A 22 -17.25 -4.10 -9.89
N ALA A 23 -17.01 -4.53 -11.14
CA ALA A 23 -16.11 -3.81 -12.04
C ALA A 23 -16.64 -2.39 -12.30
N ASN A 24 -15.73 -1.44 -12.44
CA ASN A 24 -16.05 -0.06 -12.77
C ASN A 24 -15.15 0.41 -13.92
N LYS A 25 -15.75 0.58 -15.09
CA LYS A 25 -15.04 0.99 -16.33
C LYS A 25 -14.51 2.42 -16.28
N THR A 26 -15.05 3.27 -15.39
CA THR A 26 -14.60 4.66 -15.22
C THR A 26 -13.46 4.79 -14.22
N ALA A 27 -13.18 3.75 -13.44
CA ALA A 27 -12.05 3.72 -12.53
C ALA A 27 -10.77 3.36 -13.32
N ASP A 28 -10.09 4.36 -13.83
CA ASP A 28 -8.92 4.19 -14.68
C ASP A 28 -7.58 4.36 -13.94
N GLY A 29 -7.61 4.72 -12.65
CA GLY A 29 -6.40 4.95 -11.84
C GLY A 29 -5.57 6.14 -12.33
N SER A 30 -6.18 7.12 -13.00
CA SER A 30 -5.51 8.26 -13.66
C SER A 30 -5.18 9.43 -12.74
N GLU A 31 -5.57 9.40 -11.46
CA GLU A 31 -5.26 10.48 -10.53
C GLU A 31 -3.76 10.72 -10.44
N PRO A 32 -3.32 12.01 -10.42
CA PRO A 32 -1.90 12.33 -10.45
C PRO A 32 -1.20 11.78 -9.21
N LEU A 33 -0.20 10.93 -9.43
CA LEU A 33 0.78 10.57 -8.43
C LEU A 33 1.84 11.66 -8.41
N ILE A 34 2.02 12.34 -7.29
CA ILE A 34 3.27 13.05 -7.04
C ILE A 34 4.22 12.03 -6.42
N GLU A 35 5.10 11.47 -7.23
CA GLU A 35 5.93 10.30 -6.93
C GLU A 35 7.22 10.64 -6.14
N LEU A 36 7.26 11.71 -5.36
CA LEU A 36 8.53 12.28 -4.88
C LEU A 36 9.22 11.55 -3.72
N SER A 37 8.59 10.57 -3.03
CA SER A 37 9.22 9.93 -1.88
C SER A 37 8.93 8.44 -1.68
N ALA A 38 8.09 7.84 -2.48
CA ALA A 38 7.58 6.47 -2.27
C ALA A 38 8.61 5.36 -2.52
N PHE A 39 9.64 5.62 -3.33
CA PHE A 39 10.53 4.59 -3.88
C PHE A 39 11.40 3.91 -2.82
N SER A 40 11.92 4.66 -1.87
CA SER A 40 12.83 4.12 -0.85
C SER A 40 12.11 3.33 0.25
N GLU A 41 10.81 3.53 0.47
CA GLU A 41 10.10 2.86 1.57
C GLU A 41 9.88 1.38 1.28
N VAL A 42 9.50 1.02 0.06
CA VAL A 42 9.29 -0.39 -0.32
C VAL A 42 10.59 -1.18 -0.25
N SER A 43 11.70 -0.63 -0.80
CA SER A 43 13.03 -1.26 -0.74
C SER A 43 13.53 -1.34 0.70
N ARG A 44 13.39 -0.28 1.48
CA ARG A 44 13.79 -0.22 2.89
C ARG A 44 13.14 -1.30 3.73
N HIS A 45 11.90 -1.66 3.41
CA HIS A 45 11.12 -2.64 4.15
C HIS A 45 11.01 -4.02 3.47
N ALA A 46 11.81 -4.29 2.42
CA ALA A 46 11.75 -5.52 1.65
C ALA A 46 11.79 -6.79 2.54
N ALA A 47 12.70 -6.86 3.49
CA ALA A 47 12.82 -8.01 4.40
C ALA A 47 11.57 -8.20 5.29
N ASN A 48 10.96 -7.11 5.76
CA ASN A 48 9.72 -7.17 6.55
C ASN A 48 8.54 -7.61 5.68
N ILE A 49 8.45 -7.13 4.44
CA ILE A 49 7.43 -7.53 3.47
C ILE A 49 7.51 -9.02 3.18
N ASP A 50 8.70 -9.53 2.89
CA ASP A 50 8.93 -10.95 2.58
C ASP A 50 8.61 -11.85 3.79
N LYS A 51 8.95 -11.39 4.99
CA LYS A 51 8.61 -12.10 6.23
C LYS A 51 7.09 -12.16 6.43
N VAL A 52 6.39 -11.05 6.32
CA VAL A 52 4.92 -10.97 6.46
C VAL A 52 4.21 -11.77 5.38
N SER A 53 4.68 -11.69 4.13
CA SER A 53 4.16 -12.47 3.01
C SER A 53 4.18 -13.97 3.31
N LYS A 54 5.32 -14.49 3.77
CA LYS A 54 5.48 -15.91 4.17
C LYS A 54 4.60 -16.27 5.36
N GLU A 55 4.57 -15.42 6.39
CA GLU A 55 3.81 -15.65 7.63
C GLU A 55 2.29 -15.72 7.36
N LEU A 56 1.78 -14.88 6.49
CA LEU A 56 0.34 -14.75 6.22
C LEU A 56 -0.12 -15.47 4.94
N GLY A 57 0.79 -16.05 4.17
CA GLY A 57 0.46 -16.69 2.89
C GLY A 57 -0.03 -15.66 1.83
N LEU A 58 0.53 -14.46 1.82
CA LEU A 58 0.14 -13.38 0.91
C LEU A 58 1.16 -13.22 -0.23
N ASP A 59 0.70 -12.72 -1.35
CA ASP A 59 1.59 -12.24 -2.40
C ASP A 59 2.37 -10.99 -1.92
N ALA A 60 3.71 -11.12 -1.88
CA ALA A 60 4.59 -10.03 -1.49
C ALA A 60 4.46 -8.80 -2.42
N ASN A 61 4.14 -9.01 -3.71
CA ASN A 61 3.96 -7.93 -4.67
C ASN A 61 2.69 -7.13 -4.39
N LEU A 62 1.64 -7.77 -3.87
CA LEU A 62 0.44 -7.05 -3.43
C LEU A 62 0.76 -6.14 -2.24
N ILE A 63 1.52 -6.64 -1.25
CA ILE A 63 1.94 -5.82 -0.10
C ILE A 63 2.81 -4.64 -0.59
N ARG A 64 3.74 -4.88 -1.54
CA ARG A 64 4.58 -3.81 -2.13
C ARG A 64 3.73 -2.76 -2.85
N ALA A 65 2.74 -3.17 -3.64
CA ALA A 65 1.88 -2.25 -4.38
C ALA A 65 1.04 -1.37 -3.46
N ILE A 66 0.46 -1.95 -2.40
CA ILE A 66 -0.28 -1.20 -1.37
C ILE A 66 0.66 -0.24 -0.63
N MET A 67 1.82 -0.71 -0.16
CA MET A 67 2.79 0.16 0.52
C MET A 67 3.23 1.32 -0.36
N TYR A 68 3.48 1.06 -1.64
CA TYR A 68 3.90 2.07 -2.61
C TYR A 68 2.87 3.20 -2.72
N ILE A 69 1.58 2.88 -2.89
CA ILE A 69 0.53 3.90 -3.00
C ILE A 69 0.30 4.62 -1.66
N GLU A 70 0.33 3.90 -0.54
CA GLU A 70 0.10 4.49 0.79
C GLU A 70 1.23 5.46 1.19
N THR A 71 2.47 5.15 0.87
CA THR A 71 3.60 6.05 1.15
C THR A 71 3.56 7.30 0.26
N THR A 72 2.99 7.20 -0.94
CA THR A 72 2.73 8.36 -1.80
C THR A 72 1.60 9.22 -1.24
N HIS A 73 0.48 8.62 -0.83
CA HIS A 73 -0.63 9.32 -0.20
C HIS A 73 -0.23 9.96 1.15
N GLY A 74 0.63 9.31 1.93
CA GLY A 74 1.14 9.86 3.19
C GLY A 74 1.90 11.16 3.02
N TYR A 75 2.45 11.43 1.86
CA TYR A 75 3.10 12.70 1.55
C TYR A 75 2.09 13.86 1.42
N TYR A 76 0.90 13.60 0.88
CA TYR A 76 -0.16 14.63 0.82
C TYR A 76 -0.76 14.95 2.19
N ASP A 77 -0.77 13.99 3.10
CA ASP A 77 -1.26 14.18 4.47
C ASP A 77 -0.18 14.78 5.39
N ALA A 78 1.06 14.98 4.90
CA ALA A 78 2.15 15.55 5.70
C ALA A 78 1.78 16.89 6.38
N PRO A 79 1.11 17.85 5.72
CA PRO A 79 0.63 19.06 6.39
C PRO A 79 -0.37 18.78 7.51
N LEU A 80 -1.25 17.77 7.36
CA LEU A 80 -2.23 17.35 8.36
C LEU A 80 -1.59 16.58 9.51
N SER A 81 -0.49 15.86 9.26
CA SER A 81 0.27 15.14 10.30
C SER A 81 0.94 16.10 11.28
N LEU A 82 1.37 17.28 10.81
CA LEU A 82 1.92 18.34 11.66
C LEU A 82 0.91 18.89 12.69
N PHE A 83 -0.38 18.77 12.40
CA PHE A 83 -1.45 19.18 13.30
C PHE A 83 -2.02 18.05 14.18
N GLY A 84 -1.37 16.88 14.23
CA GLY A 84 -1.80 15.74 15.06
C GLY A 84 -3.11 15.08 14.61
N ALA A 85 -3.64 15.44 13.43
CA ALA A 85 -4.91 14.95 12.90
C ALA A 85 -4.81 13.59 12.19
N ASN A 86 -3.59 13.06 11.98
CA ASN A 86 -3.37 11.82 11.25
C ASN A 86 -3.86 10.61 12.07
N LYS A 87 -4.94 9.99 11.61
CA LYS A 87 -5.55 8.79 12.23
C LYS A 87 -4.89 7.50 11.76
N SER A 88 -4.09 7.56 10.71
CA SER A 88 -3.42 6.44 10.07
C SER A 88 -1.91 6.46 10.32
N ILE A 89 -1.28 5.29 10.26
CA ILE A 89 0.15 5.11 10.53
C ILE A 89 0.79 4.38 9.35
N LEU A 90 1.82 5.01 8.75
CA LEU A 90 2.64 4.44 7.68
C LEU A 90 3.56 3.30 8.21
N PRO A 91 4.04 2.38 7.34
CA PRO A 91 4.02 2.43 5.88
C PRO A 91 2.78 1.86 5.19
N MET A 92 1.91 1.11 5.89
CA MET A 92 0.70 0.52 5.32
C MET A 92 -0.56 1.37 5.57
N ASN A 93 -0.41 2.58 6.11
CA ASN A 93 -1.48 3.53 6.38
C ASN A 93 -2.64 2.95 7.23
N VAL A 94 -2.31 2.13 8.23
CA VAL A 94 -3.31 1.47 9.07
C VAL A 94 -4.06 2.49 9.92
N ASN A 95 -5.37 2.61 9.71
CA ASN A 95 -6.22 3.59 10.41
C ASN A 95 -6.61 3.09 11.81
N VAL A 96 -5.87 3.53 12.82
CA VAL A 96 -6.10 3.14 14.23
C VAL A 96 -7.44 3.64 14.75
N ALA A 97 -7.91 4.82 14.30
CA ALA A 97 -9.21 5.33 14.73
C ALA A 97 -10.37 4.47 14.22
N TYR A 98 -10.20 3.84 13.06
CA TYR A 98 -11.19 2.94 12.48
C TYR A 98 -11.13 1.54 13.09
N TRP A 99 -9.92 0.96 13.21
CA TRP A 99 -9.73 -0.42 13.64
C TRP A 99 -9.59 -0.60 15.15
N GLY A 100 -9.34 0.51 15.91
CA GLY A 100 -8.96 0.43 17.32
C GLY A 100 -7.67 -0.40 17.46
N ASP A 101 -7.57 -1.15 18.54
CA ASP A 101 -6.40 -1.98 18.83
C ASP A 101 -6.48 -3.38 18.19
N THR A 102 -7.43 -3.62 17.27
CA THR A 102 -7.66 -4.95 16.64
C THR A 102 -6.41 -5.51 15.97
N PHE A 103 -5.59 -4.66 15.35
CA PHE A 103 -4.38 -5.07 14.63
C PHE A 103 -3.10 -4.58 15.30
N GLY A 104 -3.19 -3.97 16.46
CA GLY A 104 -2.09 -3.43 17.25
C GLY A 104 -2.39 -2.03 17.76
N THR A 105 -1.79 -1.67 18.89
CA THR A 105 -1.91 -0.33 19.44
C THR A 105 -1.22 0.71 18.56
N ARG A 106 -1.57 2.00 18.72
CA ARG A 106 -0.88 3.08 18.00
C ARG A 106 0.64 3.04 18.19
N LYS A 107 1.11 2.71 19.40
CA LYS A 107 2.53 2.59 19.73
C LYS A 107 3.20 1.42 18.98
N ASP A 108 2.50 0.29 18.85
CA ASP A 108 3.05 -0.86 18.11
C ASP A 108 3.15 -0.57 16.62
N LEU A 109 2.10 0.06 16.05
CA LEU A 109 2.02 0.35 14.62
C LEU A 109 3.00 1.45 14.15
N GLN A 110 3.64 2.18 15.06
CA GLN A 110 4.76 3.06 14.74
C GLN A 110 6.04 2.28 14.34
N LYS A 111 6.10 0.98 14.65
CA LYS A 111 7.21 0.12 14.24
C LYS A 111 6.92 -0.50 12.87
N PRO A 112 7.90 -0.56 11.95
CA PRO A 112 7.65 -1.02 10.58
C PRO A 112 7.07 -2.42 10.49
N TYR A 113 7.67 -3.42 11.15
CA TYR A 113 7.20 -4.80 11.07
C TYR A 113 5.77 -4.99 11.60
N PRO A 114 5.40 -4.54 12.81
CA PRO A 114 4.01 -4.60 13.27
C PRO A 114 3.01 -3.89 12.35
N ASN A 115 3.41 -2.77 11.76
CA ASN A 115 2.55 -2.03 10.83
C ASN A 115 2.31 -2.81 9.53
N ILE A 116 3.37 -3.34 8.91
CA ILE A 116 3.27 -4.15 7.70
C ILE A 116 2.47 -5.43 7.97
N ARG A 117 2.68 -6.04 9.12
CA ARG A 117 1.91 -7.22 9.54
C ARG A 117 0.42 -6.91 9.73
N ALA A 118 0.10 -5.79 10.33
CA ALA A 118 -1.28 -5.33 10.51
C ALA A 118 -1.98 -5.09 9.16
N GLY A 119 -1.34 -4.37 8.25
CA GLY A 119 -1.84 -4.17 6.88
C GLY A 119 -1.99 -5.50 6.14
N GLY A 120 -1.03 -6.41 6.27
CA GLY A 120 -1.10 -7.76 5.72
C GLY A 120 -2.28 -8.56 6.28
N MET A 121 -2.54 -8.50 7.59
CA MET A 121 -3.70 -9.17 8.20
C MET A 121 -5.02 -8.63 7.67
N ILE A 122 -5.14 -7.33 7.46
CA ILE A 122 -6.32 -6.71 6.84
C ILE A 122 -6.50 -7.26 5.42
N LEU A 123 -5.44 -7.27 4.59
CA LEU A 123 -5.47 -7.84 3.24
C LEU A 123 -5.87 -9.31 3.24
N GLN A 124 -5.26 -10.13 4.08
CA GLN A 124 -5.58 -11.56 4.19
C GLN A 124 -7.06 -11.79 4.49
N ARG A 125 -7.62 -11.04 5.43
CA ARG A 125 -9.03 -11.15 5.82
C ARG A 125 -9.97 -10.63 4.73
N ILE A 126 -9.59 -9.59 3.99
CA ILE A 126 -10.34 -9.13 2.80
C ILE A 126 -10.37 -10.24 1.75
N ILE A 127 -9.21 -10.79 1.38
CA ILE A 127 -9.08 -11.84 0.37
C ILE A 127 -9.88 -13.08 0.76
N SER A 128 -9.87 -13.49 2.04
CA SER A 128 -10.61 -14.66 2.52
C SER A 128 -12.14 -14.50 2.48
N ASN A 129 -12.64 -13.28 2.31
CA ASN A 129 -14.06 -12.95 2.20
C ASN A 129 -14.48 -12.52 0.77
N LEU A 130 -13.55 -12.58 -0.20
CA LEU A 130 -13.80 -12.34 -1.62
C LEU A 130 -13.88 -13.67 -2.40
N PRO A 131 -14.52 -13.68 -3.59
CA PRO A 131 -14.39 -14.77 -4.54
C PRO A 131 -12.93 -15.06 -4.90
N ALA A 132 -12.60 -16.31 -5.23
CA ALA A 132 -11.23 -16.73 -5.50
C ALA A 132 -10.61 -16.06 -6.75
N ASP A 133 -11.43 -15.56 -7.65
CA ASP A 133 -11.06 -14.85 -8.88
C ASP A 133 -11.05 -13.32 -8.72
N ALA A 134 -11.14 -12.82 -7.48
CA ALA A 134 -11.12 -11.39 -7.22
C ALA A 134 -9.82 -10.74 -7.72
N SER A 135 -9.97 -9.64 -8.46
CA SER A 135 -8.84 -8.89 -9.01
C SER A 135 -8.10 -8.08 -7.93
N ILE A 136 -6.85 -7.72 -8.23
CA ILE A 136 -6.05 -6.81 -7.38
C ILE A 136 -6.80 -5.49 -7.14
N SER A 137 -7.48 -4.94 -8.17
CA SER A 137 -8.24 -3.70 -8.03
C SER A 137 -9.42 -3.82 -7.06
N GLN A 138 -10.11 -4.97 -7.01
CA GLN A 138 -11.18 -5.22 -6.06
C GLN A 138 -10.66 -5.34 -4.63
N ILE A 139 -9.57 -6.10 -4.43
CA ILE A 139 -8.91 -6.27 -3.13
C ILE A 139 -8.44 -4.92 -2.60
N ALA A 140 -7.73 -4.16 -3.41
CA ALA A 140 -7.19 -2.85 -3.03
C ALA A 140 -8.30 -1.82 -2.77
N THR A 141 -9.38 -1.85 -3.54
CA THR A 141 -10.55 -1.00 -3.28
C THR A 141 -11.10 -1.21 -1.87
N LEU A 142 -11.25 -2.46 -1.44
CA LEU A 142 -11.72 -2.78 -0.09
C LEU A 142 -10.71 -2.46 0.99
N TYR A 143 -9.40 -2.52 0.68
CA TYR A 143 -8.37 -2.10 1.61
C TYR A 143 -8.48 -0.60 1.95
N ASN A 144 -8.72 0.22 0.94
CA ASN A 144 -8.93 1.66 1.10
C ASN A 144 -10.30 1.99 1.71
N ASN A 145 -11.37 1.30 1.26
CA ASN A 145 -12.72 1.48 1.77
C ASN A 145 -13.47 0.14 1.82
N ILE A 146 -13.58 -0.42 3.03
CA ILE A 146 -14.19 -1.74 3.26
C ILE A 146 -15.68 -1.82 2.86
N ASN A 147 -16.35 -0.68 2.72
CA ASN A 147 -17.77 -0.60 2.35
C ASN A 147 -17.97 -0.31 0.85
N ALA A 148 -16.91 -0.31 0.04
CA ALA A 148 -17.02 -0.06 -1.38
C ALA A 148 -17.77 -1.20 -2.10
N SER A 149 -18.67 -0.85 -3.02
CA SER A 149 -19.45 -1.78 -3.84
C SER A 149 -18.97 -1.90 -5.29
N SER A 150 -18.05 -1.02 -5.71
CA SER A 150 -17.46 -1.03 -7.04
C SER A 150 -15.99 -0.59 -6.98
N VAL A 151 -15.21 -1.01 -7.96
CA VAL A 151 -13.78 -0.66 -8.06
C VAL A 151 -13.61 0.85 -8.07
N SER A 152 -12.73 1.35 -7.21
CA SER A 152 -12.37 2.77 -7.11
C SER A 152 -11.11 3.10 -7.94
N ASN A 153 -10.85 4.39 -8.17
CA ASN A 153 -9.60 4.84 -8.80
C ASN A 153 -8.37 4.39 -8.00
N TYR A 154 -8.44 4.39 -6.66
CA TYR A 154 -7.39 3.82 -5.82
C TYR A 154 -7.13 2.35 -6.18
N GLY A 155 -8.17 1.51 -6.24
CA GLY A 155 -8.03 0.10 -6.59
C GLY A 155 -7.46 -0.12 -7.99
N ALA A 156 -7.95 0.61 -8.98
CA ALA A 156 -7.46 0.55 -10.35
C ALA A 156 -5.97 0.97 -10.44
N ARG A 157 -5.56 1.95 -9.65
CA ARG A 157 -4.18 2.39 -9.58
C ARG A 157 -3.26 1.36 -8.93
N VAL A 158 -3.67 0.74 -7.82
CA VAL A 158 -2.90 -0.34 -7.20
C VAL A 158 -2.69 -1.49 -8.17
N GLN A 159 -3.68 -1.83 -8.97
CA GLN A 159 -3.52 -2.85 -10.02
C GLN A 159 -2.44 -2.46 -11.04
N LYS A 160 -2.42 -1.22 -11.53
CA LYS A 160 -1.37 -0.73 -12.43
C LYS A 160 0.02 -0.77 -11.78
N ILE A 161 0.12 -0.37 -10.52
CA ILE A 161 1.36 -0.43 -9.74
C ILE A 161 1.84 -1.89 -9.62
N TYR A 162 0.93 -2.80 -9.29
CA TYR A 162 1.21 -4.22 -9.14
C TYR A 162 1.70 -4.85 -10.45
N GLU A 163 0.97 -4.67 -11.55
CA GLU A 163 1.31 -5.21 -12.87
C GLU A 163 2.62 -4.63 -13.41
N GLY A 164 2.80 -3.33 -13.25
CA GLY A 164 3.99 -2.62 -13.68
C GLY A 164 5.21 -2.76 -12.76
N LYS A 165 5.04 -3.32 -11.55
CA LYS A 165 6.05 -3.38 -10.48
C LYS A 165 6.74 -2.03 -10.28
N LEU A 166 5.95 -0.96 -10.16
CA LEU A 166 6.47 0.40 -10.25
C LEU A 166 7.45 0.75 -9.12
N TRP A 167 7.38 0.07 -8.00
CA TRP A 167 8.33 0.22 -6.87
C TRP A 167 9.79 -0.15 -7.19
N GLY A 168 10.06 -0.84 -8.32
CA GLY A 168 11.41 -1.25 -8.73
C GLY A 168 12.00 -0.43 -9.89
N LYS A 169 11.25 0.51 -10.48
CA LYS A 169 11.69 1.19 -11.71
C LYS A 169 12.70 2.30 -11.53
N MET A 170 12.95 2.80 -10.32
CA MET A 170 13.87 3.92 -10.07
C MET A 170 15.26 3.51 -9.58
N GLU A 171 15.53 2.24 -9.31
CA GLU A 171 16.90 1.79 -9.00
C GLU A 171 17.82 1.81 -10.23
N SER A 172 17.27 1.86 -11.46
CA SER A 172 18.03 1.82 -12.71
C SER A 172 18.49 3.18 -13.25
N THR A 173 18.12 4.31 -12.63
CA THR A 173 18.49 5.66 -13.11
C THR A 173 19.55 6.37 -12.30
N SER A 174 20.18 5.72 -11.32
CA SER A 174 21.30 6.28 -10.56
C SER A 174 22.68 5.93 -11.13
N GLU A 175 22.80 5.52 -12.38
CA GLU A 175 24.08 5.54 -13.08
C GLU A 175 24.44 6.99 -13.40
N ASN A 176 25.37 7.51 -12.63
CA ASN A 176 25.93 8.85 -12.64
C ASN A 176 26.62 9.14 -14.01
N PRO A 177 26.13 10.07 -14.85
CA PRO A 177 26.78 10.38 -16.12
C PRO A 177 27.92 11.41 -15.99
N LEU A 178 28.56 11.53 -14.81
CA LEU A 178 29.62 12.52 -14.58
C LEU A 178 31.02 11.92 -14.34
N SER A 179 31.36 10.83 -15.02
CA SER A 179 32.75 10.36 -15.08
C SER A 179 33.23 10.27 -16.53
N GLY A 180 33.55 11.41 -17.15
CA GLY A 180 34.14 11.38 -18.48
C GLY A 180 34.26 12.72 -19.19
N GLN A 181 34.92 13.70 -18.57
CA GLN A 181 35.62 14.72 -19.39
C GLN A 181 36.88 15.14 -18.68
N GLY A 182 37.94 14.43 -18.99
CA GLY A 182 39.32 14.89 -18.76
C GLY A 182 39.60 16.10 -19.64
N SER A 183 39.65 17.27 -19.07
CA SER A 183 40.10 18.49 -19.71
C SER A 183 41.62 18.47 -19.89
N THR A 184 42.08 18.16 -21.07
CA THR A 184 43.48 18.46 -21.49
C THR A 184 43.59 19.93 -21.79
N MET A 185 44.29 20.67 -20.94
CA MET A 185 44.74 22.04 -21.24
C MET A 185 45.87 22.04 -22.26
N PRO A 186 45.85 22.83 -23.32
CA PRO A 186 47.02 23.03 -24.18
C PRO A 186 48.03 23.99 -23.53
N ASN A 187 49.27 23.54 -23.48
CA ASN A 187 50.44 24.29 -23.05
C ASN A 187 50.72 25.38 -24.09
N LYS A 188 50.73 26.67 -23.71
CA LYS A 188 51.27 27.78 -24.53
C LYS A 188 52.66 28.14 -24.07
N ARG A 189 53.55 28.05 -25.02
CA ARG A 189 54.86 28.71 -24.99
C ARG A 189 54.73 30.22 -25.10
#